data_04e7c0d8cbb667e81fa40701536fa192
#
_entry.id   04e7c0d8cbb667e81fa40701536fa192
#
_cell.length_a   1.000
_cell.length_b   1.000
_cell.length_c   1.000
_cell.angle_alpha   90.00
_cell.angle_beta   90.00
_cell.angle_gamma   90.00
#
_symmetry.space_group_name_H-M   'P 1'
#
loop_
_entity.id
_entity.type
_entity.pdbx_description
1 polymer ?
#
loop_
_entity_poly.entity_id
_entity_poly.type
_entity_poly.pdbx_seq_one_letter_code
_entity_poly.pdbx_strand_id
1 'polypeptide(L)'
;GAGGVGSNSNGNGGPGGPGQSSTISGSSVTRAGGGGVGVYQSGSGGSGGPGGGGNSQSTGGTNQGGGGGGSNMITPVRQGGSGVVVVRFPSDTPLSNSGGSPSTAPNGDKVIVFNGSGNFTVG
;
A
#
# COMPACT_ATOMS: atom_id res chain seq x y z
N GLY A 1 -5.01 4.35 -7.87
CA GLY A 1 -4.58 3.15 -7.15
C GLY A 1 -4.56 1.92 -8.06
N ALA A 2 -3.98 0.82 -7.59
CA ALA A 2 -3.88 -0.40 -8.40
C ALA A 2 -5.24 -1.07 -8.67
N GLY A 3 -6.24 -0.84 -7.83
CA GLY A 3 -7.59 -1.40 -7.99
C GLY A 3 -8.55 -0.52 -8.78
N GLY A 4 -8.20 0.73 -9.06
CA GLY A 4 -9.05 1.63 -9.81
C GLY A 4 -8.54 3.06 -9.91
N VAL A 5 -9.23 3.84 -10.71
CA VAL A 5 -8.92 5.26 -10.93
C VAL A 5 -9.40 6.12 -9.74
N GLY A 6 -8.77 7.26 -9.55
CA GLY A 6 -9.28 8.31 -8.67
C GLY A 6 -10.48 9.02 -9.29
N SER A 7 -11.18 9.79 -8.48
CA SER A 7 -12.33 10.58 -8.94
C SER A 7 -11.96 12.04 -9.09
N ASN A 8 -12.61 12.69 -10.05
CA ASN A 8 -12.56 14.15 -10.15
C ASN A 8 -13.46 14.79 -9.10
N SER A 9 -13.12 15.99 -8.66
CA SER A 9 -13.98 16.81 -7.82
C SER A 9 -13.98 18.26 -8.31
N ASN A 10 -15.13 18.91 -8.21
CA ASN A 10 -15.29 20.30 -8.63
C ASN A 10 -14.76 21.24 -7.53
N GLY A 11 -13.63 21.90 -7.79
CA GLY A 11 -13.06 22.91 -6.89
C GLY A 11 -12.31 22.40 -5.65
N ASN A 12 -12.41 21.12 -5.31
CA ASN A 12 -11.66 20.48 -4.25
C ASN A 12 -10.67 19.46 -4.82
N GLY A 13 -9.74 18.99 -4.01
CA GLY A 13 -8.86 17.88 -4.40
C GLY A 13 -9.63 16.57 -4.55
N GLY A 14 -9.50 15.90 -5.68
CA GLY A 14 -10.12 14.59 -5.92
C GLY A 14 -9.52 13.47 -5.04
N PRO A 15 -10.32 12.48 -4.62
CA PRO A 15 -9.80 11.33 -3.89
C PRO A 15 -8.93 10.43 -4.75
N GLY A 16 -7.94 9.81 -4.13
CA GLY A 16 -7.14 8.77 -4.77
C GLY A 16 -7.95 7.52 -5.07
N GLY A 17 -7.60 6.82 -6.14
CA GLY A 17 -8.25 5.56 -6.49
C GLY A 17 -7.92 4.44 -5.49
N PRO A 18 -8.82 3.44 -5.35
CA PRO A 18 -8.60 2.32 -4.45
C PRO A 18 -7.41 1.47 -4.87
N GLY A 19 -6.79 0.83 -3.90
CA GLY A 19 -5.83 -0.23 -4.11
C GLY A 19 -6.50 -1.56 -4.47
N GLN A 20 -5.68 -2.58 -4.65
CA GLN A 20 -6.11 -3.94 -4.96
C GLN A 20 -6.10 -4.80 -3.69
N SER A 21 -7.19 -5.53 -3.46
CA SER A 21 -7.26 -6.52 -2.38
C SER A 21 -6.66 -7.85 -2.80
N SER A 22 -5.96 -8.50 -1.86
CA SER A 22 -5.38 -9.82 -2.05
C SER A 22 -5.46 -10.63 -0.76
N THR A 23 -5.65 -11.94 -0.89
CA THR A 23 -5.69 -12.90 0.24
C THR A 23 -4.37 -13.66 0.42
N ILE A 24 -3.31 -13.27 -0.29
CA ILE A 24 -2.01 -13.95 -0.25
C ILE A 24 -1.43 -14.05 1.17
N SER A 25 -1.70 -13.08 2.04
CA SER A 25 -1.25 -13.06 3.43
C SER A 25 -2.09 -13.88 4.40
N GLY A 26 -3.10 -14.63 3.89
CA GLY A 26 -4.01 -15.44 4.70
C GLY A 26 -5.32 -14.77 5.04
N SER A 27 -5.40 -13.45 4.95
CA SER A 27 -6.62 -12.64 5.08
C SER A 27 -6.66 -11.58 3.98
N SER A 28 -7.84 -11.04 3.69
CA SER A 28 -7.99 -9.99 2.66
C SER A 28 -7.35 -8.69 3.14
N VAL A 29 -6.37 -8.22 2.39
CA VAL A 29 -5.68 -6.93 2.64
C VAL A 29 -5.63 -6.12 1.36
N THR A 30 -6.09 -4.87 1.42
CA THR A 30 -6.03 -3.93 0.30
C THR A 30 -4.72 -3.15 0.36
N ARG A 31 -4.00 -3.04 -0.78
CA ARG A 31 -2.70 -2.34 -0.90
C ARG A 31 -2.65 -1.49 -2.16
N ALA A 32 -1.67 -0.60 -2.24
CA ALA A 32 -1.40 0.25 -3.39
C ALA A 32 -2.55 1.21 -3.74
N GLY A 33 -3.15 1.84 -2.74
CA GLY A 33 -4.10 2.94 -2.90
C GLY A 33 -3.42 4.18 -3.49
N GLY A 34 -4.13 4.94 -4.32
CA GLY A 34 -3.66 6.20 -4.89
C GLY A 34 -3.66 7.33 -3.86
N GLY A 35 -2.76 8.29 -3.98
CA GLY A 35 -2.79 9.51 -3.16
C GLY A 35 -3.92 10.46 -3.56
N GLY A 36 -4.43 11.21 -2.60
CA GLY A 36 -5.40 12.28 -2.83
C GLY A 36 -4.75 13.52 -3.47
N VAL A 37 -5.50 14.26 -4.25
CA VAL A 37 -5.02 15.46 -4.94
C VAL A 37 -4.80 16.59 -3.93
N GLY A 38 -3.73 17.35 -4.10
CA GLY A 38 -3.51 18.60 -3.37
C GLY A 38 -4.51 19.68 -3.76
N VAL A 39 -4.55 20.77 -3.01
CA VAL A 39 -5.37 21.94 -3.37
C VAL A 39 -4.51 23.10 -3.85
N TYR A 40 -5.05 23.84 -4.80
CA TYR A 40 -4.51 25.11 -5.26
C TYR A 40 -5.34 26.25 -4.67
N GLN A 41 -4.72 27.11 -3.91
CA GLN A 41 -5.29 28.31 -3.26
C GLN A 41 -6.32 28.03 -2.14
N SER A 42 -7.54 27.62 -2.44
CA SER A 42 -8.61 27.42 -1.48
C SER A 42 -9.39 26.14 -1.82
N GLY A 43 -9.90 25.46 -0.80
CA GLY A 43 -10.63 24.21 -0.94
C GLY A 43 -10.13 23.13 0.01
N SER A 44 -10.74 21.97 -0.04
CA SER A 44 -10.33 20.78 0.75
C SER A 44 -9.46 19.87 -0.11
N GLY A 45 -8.38 19.35 0.46
CA GLY A 45 -7.56 18.35 -0.18
C GLY A 45 -8.27 17.02 -0.33
N GLY A 46 -7.91 16.24 -1.35
CA GLY A 46 -8.46 14.91 -1.58
C GLY A 46 -8.00 13.89 -0.53
N SER A 47 -8.87 12.95 -0.21
CA SER A 47 -8.50 11.79 0.60
C SER A 47 -7.68 10.78 -0.20
N GLY A 48 -6.78 10.07 0.48
CA GLY A 48 -6.11 8.92 -0.09
C GLY A 48 -7.07 7.77 -0.34
N GLY A 49 -6.81 6.99 -1.37
CA GLY A 49 -7.56 5.77 -1.67
C GLY A 49 -7.25 4.65 -0.67
N PRO A 50 -8.23 3.75 -0.42
CA PRO A 50 -8.01 2.57 0.42
C PRO A 50 -6.78 1.76 -0.04
N GLY A 51 -6.03 1.23 0.91
CA GLY A 51 -4.79 0.50 0.64
C GLY A 51 -3.53 1.37 0.76
N GLY A 52 -3.57 2.37 1.64
CA GLY A 52 -2.39 3.15 2.01
C GLY A 52 -2.16 4.40 1.17
N GLY A 53 -3.14 4.87 0.42
CA GLY A 53 -3.04 6.17 -0.22
C GLY A 53 -2.95 7.30 0.82
N GLY A 54 -1.99 8.20 0.67
CA GLY A 54 -1.87 9.40 1.51
C GLY A 54 -2.95 10.42 1.18
N ASN A 55 -3.56 11.02 2.21
CA ASN A 55 -4.41 12.18 2.02
C ASN A 55 -3.58 13.34 1.43
N SER A 56 -4.25 14.34 0.88
CA SER A 56 -3.58 15.59 0.53
C SER A 56 -2.59 16.00 1.61
N GLN A 57 -1.36 16.33 1.21
CA GLN A 57 -0.24 16.73 2.06
C GLN A 57 0.25 15.64 3.04
N SER A 58 -0.11 14.38 2.82
CA SER A 58 0.35 13.26 3.66
C SER A 58 1.11 12.21 2.84
N THR A 59 2.07 11.56 3.47
CA THR A 59 2.78 10.41 2.88
C THR A 59 1.85 9.22 2.75
N GLY A 60 2.17 8.30 1.84
CA GLY A 60 1.49 7.01 1.73
C GLY A 60 1.69 6.12 2.96
N GLY A 61 0.79 5.18 3.18
CA GLY A 61 0.82 4.24 4.30
C GLY A 61 2.05 3.32 4.27
N THR A 62 2.66 3.11 5.43
CA THR A 62 3.82 2.22 5.58
C THR A 62 3.47 0.78 5.23
N ASN A 63 4.34 0.09 4.48
CA ASN A 63 4.21 -1.32 4.07
C ASN A 63 2.92 -1.62 3.28
N GLN A 64 2.41 -0.63 2.56
CA GLN A 64 1.22 -0.77 1.72
C GLN A 64 1.46 -0.40 0.26
N GLY A 65 2.59 0.25 -0.05
CA GLY A 65 2.92 0.67 -1.41
C GLY A 65 1.95 1.71 -1.99
N GLY A 66 1.30 2.47 -1.12
CA GLY A 66 0.36 3.52 -1.52
C GLY A 66 1.05 4.78 -2.02
N GLY A 67 0.39 5.55 -2.87
CA GLY A 67 0.89 6.84 -3.35
C GLY A 67 0.88 7.90 -2.25
N GLY A 68 1.80 8.84 -2.30
CA GLY A 68 1.75 10.06 -1.48
C GLY A 68 0.68 11.02 -1.97
N GLY A 69 0.11 11.80 -1.06
CA GLY A 69 -0.85 12.84 -1.40
C GLY A 69 -0.20 14.04 -2.09
N GLY A 70 -0.96 14.68 -2.96
CA GLY A 70 -0.54 15.92 -3.61
C GLY A 70 -0.28 17.04 -2.60
N SER A 71 0.65 17.91 -2.91
CA SER A 71 0.95 19.10 -2.12
C SER A 71 0.15 20.32 -2.62
N ASN A 72 0.11 21.36 -1.81
CA ASN A 72 -0.24 22.69 -2.26
C ASN A 72 1.05 23.43 -2.70
N MET A 73 0.93 24.66 -3.17
CA MET A 73 2.08 25.44 -3.66
C MET A 73 3.15 25.74 -2.59
N ILE A 74 2.84 25.56 -1.32
CA ILE A 74 3.68 25.99 -0.19
C ILE A 74 4.34 24.79 0.51
N THR A 75 3.76 23.59 0.40
CA THR A 75 4.26 22.40 1.06
C THR A 75 5.03 21.48 0.10
N PRO A 76 6.11 20.81 0.57
CA PRO A 76 6.83 19.89 -0.28
C PRO A 76 5.95 18.69 -0.71
N VAL A 77 6.30 18.08 -1.84
CA VAL A 77 5.69 16.82 -2.30
C VAL A 77 5.81 15.74 -1.25
N ARG A 78 4.82 14.88 -1.17
CA ARG A 78 4.79 13.77 -0.22
C ARG A 78 5.21 12.47 -0.88
N GLN A 79 5.96 11.68 -0.15
CA GLN A 79 6.46 10.40 -0.65
C GLN A 79 5.35 9.34 -0.63
N GLY A 80 5.47 8.36 -1.52
CA GLY A 80 4.70 7.13 -1.42
C GLY A 80 5.07 6.35 -0.15
N GLY A 81 4.19 5.47 0.28
CA GLY A 81 4.46 4.54 1.37
C GLY A 81 5.44 3.45 0.95
N SER A 82 6.16 2.89 1.92
CA SER A 82 7.00 1.72 1.67
C SER A 82 6.16 0.54 1.15
N GLY A 83 6.78 -0.30 0.33
CA GLY A 83 6.18 -1.53 -0.18
C GLY A 83 6.27 -2.69 0.81
N VAL A 84 5.75 -3.83 0.40
CA VAL A 84 5.81 -5.11 1.11
C VAL A 84 5.97 -6.22 0.08
N VAL A 85 6.73 -7.25 0.40
CA VAL A 85 6.77 -8.51 -0.35
C VAL A 85 6.13 -9.61 0.50
N VAL A 86 5.18 -10.31 -0.07
CA VAL A 86 4.51 -11.44 0.59
C VAL A 86 4.73 -12.70 -0.25
N VAL A 87 5.30 -13.72 0.36
CA VAL A 87 5.50 -15.03 -0.26
C VAL A 87 4.64 -16.05 0.46
N ARG A 88 3.88 -16.85 -0.30
CA ARG A 88 3.05 -17.95 0.23
C ARG A 88 3.42 -19.24 -0.48
N PHE A 89 3.48 -20.33 0.29
CA PHE A 89 3.92 -21.64 -0.19
C PHE A 89 3.34 -22.77 0.67
N PRO A 90 3.26 -24.01 0.13
CA PRO A 90 2.79 -25.17 0.89
C PRO A 90 3.57 -25.41 2.18
N SER A 91 2.91 -25.93 3.20
CA SER A 91 3.48 -26.13 4.54
C SER A 91 4.71 -27.05 4.58
N ASP A 92 4.81 -28.00 3.64
CA ASP A 92 5.88 -28.98 3.51
C ASP A 92 7.09 -28.50 2.69
N THR A 93 7.02 -27.29 2.12
CA THR A 93 8.14 -26.73 1.37
C THR A 93 9.33 -26.46 2.28
N PRO A 94 10.49 -27.11 2.02
CA PRO A 94 11.71 -26.82 2.77
C PRO A 94 12.23 -25.44 2.37
N LEU A 95 12.37 -24.56 3.34
CA LEU A 95 12.86 -23.22 3.08
C LEU A 95 13.51 -22.60 4.31
N SER A 96 14.33 -21.60 4.04
CA SER A 96 14.88 -20.70 5.03
C SER A 96 14.60 -19.23 4.65
N ASN A 97 14.47 -18.39 5.64
CA ASN A 97 14.33 -16.94 5.44
C ASN A 97 15.10 -16.16 6.50
N SER A 98 15.49 -14.96 6.15
CA SER A 98 15.99 -13.94 7.09
C SER A 98 15.34 -12.59 6.77
N GLY A 99 15.04 -11.80 7.79
CA GLY A 99 14.42 -10.48 7.66
C GLY A 99 12.91 -10.48 7.37
N GLY A 100 12.31 -11.65 7.15
CA GLY A 100 10.86 -11.79 6.97
C GLY A 100 10.16 -12.28 8.23
N SER A 101 8.87 -11.96 8.37
CA SER A 101 8.00 -12.43 9.46
C SER A 101 7.17 -13.62 8.99
N PRO A 102 7.42 -14.85 9.52
CA PRO A 102 6.66 -16.03 9.14
C PRO A 102 5.32 -16.10 9.87
N SER A 103 4.31 -16.66 9.19
CA SER A 103 2.99 -16.97 9.71
C SER A 103 2.37 -18.16 8.98
N THR A 104 1.21 -18.61 9.42
CA THR A 104 0.45 -19.70 8.77
C THR A 104 -0.91 -19.16 8.33
N ALA A 105 -1.25 -19.40 7.07
CA ALA A 105 -2.56 -19.05 6.52
C ALA A 105 -3.64 -20.05 6.99
N PRO A 106 -4.94 -19.70 6.94
CA PRO A 106 -6.03 -20.58 7.41
C PRO A 106 -6.08 -21.96 6.74
N ASN A 107 -5.59 -22.11 5.53
CA ASN A 107 -5.51 -23.39 4.80
C ASN A 107 -4.26 -24.22 5.14
N GLY A 108 -3.42 -23.77 6.08
CA GLY A 108 -2.20 -24.45 6.48
C GLY A 108 -0.93 -24.01 5.73
N ASP A 109 -1.04 -23.28 4.63
CA ASP A 109 0.13 -22.75 3.92
C ASP A 109 0.96 -21.82 4.81
N LYS A 110 2.25 -21.80 4.58
CA LYS A 110 3.15 -20.83 5.20
C LYS A 110 3.17 -19.52 4.42
N VAL A 111 3.27 -18.43 5.14
CA VAL A 111 3.38 -17.07 4.58
C VAL A 111 4.57 -16.38 5.22
N ILE A 112 5.37 -15.69 4.41
CA ILE A 112 6.43 -14.81 4.90
C ILE A 112 6.17 -13.40 4.38
N VAL A 113 6.19 -12.42 5.27
CA VAL A 113 6.01 -11.00 4.96
C VAL A 113 7.33 -10.27 5.17
N PHE A 114 7.81 -9.59 4.13
CA PHE A 114 9.00 -8.76 4.17
C PHE A 114 8.60 -7.29 4.10
N ASN A 115 8.83 -6.57 5.18
CA ASN A 115 8.64 -5.11 5.29
C ASN A 115 9.97 -4.34 5.07
N GLY A 116 11.03 -5.03 4.75
CA GLY A 116 12.36 -4.53 4.48
C GLY A 116 13.19 -5.58 3.75
N SER A 117 14.49 -5.37 3.66
CA SER A 117 15.40 -6.32 3.03
C SER A 117 15.40 -7.66 3.74
N GLY A 118 15.50 -8.73 2.98
CA GLY A 118 15.56 -10.10 3.50
C GLY A 118 15.88 -11.10 2.39
N ASN A 119 16.17 -12.33 2.79
CA ASN A 119 16.44 -13.46 1.91
C ASN A 119 15.39 -14.54 2.08
N PHE A 120 15.07 -15.18 0.98
CA PHE A 120 14.17 -16.32 0.90
C PHE A 120 14.82 -17.37 0.01
N THR A 121 15.02 -18.57 0.56
CA THR A 121 15.66 -19.68 -0.14
C THR A 121 14.78 -20.92 -0.05
N VAL A 122 14.54 -21.54 -1.19
CA VAL A 122 13.84 -22.83 -1.32
C VAL A 122 14.87 -23.91 -1.58
N GLY A 123 14.81 -24.98 -0.81
CA GLY A 123 15.75 -26.09 -0.99
C GLY A 123 15.99 -26.87 0.26
#